data_225f7908e90f2d9188ddfcf7d14cb87a
#
_entry.id   225f7908e90f2d9188ddfcf7d14cb87a
#
_cell.length_a   1.000
_cell.length_b   1.000
_cell.length_c   1.000
_cell.angle_alpha   90.00
_cell.angle_beta   90.00
_cell.angle_gamma   90.00
#
_symmetry.space_group_name_H-M   'P 1'
#
loop_
_entity.id
_entity.type
_entity.pdbx_description
1 polymer ?
#
loop_
_entity_poly.entity_id
_entity_poly.type
_entity_poly.pdbx_seq_one_letter_code
_entity_poly.pdbx_strand_id
1 'polypeptide(L)'
;MEKQLPISVWPEWKIIEKIGEGSFGKVYKAQRIVQGKTFYSAIKVITIPSSQGELSSVRSENPDEQSVKEYFHSLVEDCIQEVSTMEYFRGNSHVVSVEDYKVVEYLDDIGWDIYIRMEYLTGFLDYCMGKELTEKEVIRLGIDLCKALEYCQKH
;
A
#
# COMPACT_ATOMS: atom_id res chain seq x y z
N MET A 1 20.73 -15.80 1.33
CA MET A 1 20.70 -14.63 0.42
C MET A 1 19.83 -13.57 1.08
N GLU A 2 20.42 -12.49 1.54
CA GLU A 2 19.64 -11.31 1.96
C GLU A 2 18.88 -10.81 0.74
N LYS A 3 17.54 -10.83 0.81
CA LYS A 3 16.71 -10.21 -0.23
C LYS A 3 16.99 -8.71 -0.19
N GLN A 4 17.64 -8.21 -1.23
CA GLN A 4 17.93 -6.79 -1.38
C GLN A 4 16.62 -6.01 -1.32
N LEU A 5 16.53 -5.04 -0.40
CA LEU A 5 15.36 -4.19 -0.28
C LEU A 5 15.23 -3.29 -1.51
N PRO A 6 14.02 -3.02 -1.99
CA PRO A 6 13.82 -2.15 -3.14
C PRO A 6 14.26 -0.71 -2.81
N ILE A 7 14.65 0.02 -3.86
CA ILE A 7 14.95 1.45 -3.75
C ILE A 7 13.63 2.21 -3.74
N SER A 8 13.47 3.16 -2.82
CA SER A 8 12.30 4.01 -2.77
C SER A 8 12.23 4.95 -3.97
N VAL A 9 11.03 5.15 -4.51
CA VAL A 9 10.75 6.17 -5.55
C VAL A 9 10.78 7.61 -4.99
N TRP A 10 10.86 7.76 -3.68
CA TRP A 10 11.10 9.04 -2.98
C TRP A 10 12.53 9.03 -2.43
N PRO A 11 13.46 9.79 -3.01
CA PRO A 11 14.89 9.75 -2.65
C PRO A 11 15.16 10.05 -1.17
N GLU A 12 14.32 10.87 -0.54
CA GLU A 12 14.41 11.25 0.87
C GLU A 12 13.94 10.15 1.84
N TRP A 13 13.22 9.12 1.35
CA TRP A 13 12.71 8.00 2.12
C TRP A 13 13.50 6.74 1.82
N LYS A 14 14.28 6.26 2.77
CA LYS A 14 15.03 5.00 2.65
C LYS A 14 14.19 3.84 3.17
N ILE A 15 13.96 2.82 2.34
CA ILE A 15 13.34 1.56 2.76
C ILE A 15 14.32 0.81 3.66
N ILE A 16 13.89 0.42 4.86
CA ILE A 16 14.73 -0.22 5.86
C ILE A 16 14.30 -1.64 6.20
N GLU A 17 13.03 -1.98 6.02
CA GLU A 17 12.48 -3.28 6.42
C GLU A 17 11.21 -3.62 5.62
N LYS A 18 11.02 -4.91 5.27
CA LYS A 18 9.73 -5.41 4.80
C LYS A 18 8.88 -5.80 6.00
N ILE A 19 7.71 -5.19 6.16
CA ILE A 19 6.81 -5.38 7.31
C ILE A 19 5.53 -6.15 6.98
N GLY A 20 5.24 -6.35 5.69
CA GLY A 20 4.07 -7.12 5.27
C GLY A 20 4.16 -7.58 3.83
N GLU A 21 3.43 -8.66 3.52
CA GLU A 21 3.25 -9.18 2.18
C GLU A 21 1.91 -9.93 2.11
N GLY A 22 1.14 -9.68 1.07
CA GLY A 22 -0.15 -10.31 0.84
C GLY A 22 -0.54 -10.31 -0.64
N SER A 23 -1.76 -10.72 -0.93
CA SER A 23 -2.31 -10.73 -2.31
C SER A 23 -2.34 -9.35 -2.96
N PHE A 24 -2.38 -8.30 -2.17
CA PHE A 24 -2.45 -6.90 -2.63
C PHE A 24 -1.08 -6.18 -2.61
N GLY A 25 0.03 -6.92 -2.60
CA GLY A 25 1.36 -6.35 -2.68
C GLY A 25 2.21 -6.50 -1.42
N LYS A 26 3.29 -5.71 -1.36
CA LYS A 26 4.28 -5.73 -0.28
C LYS A 26 4.30 -4.40 0.44
N VAL A 27 4.47 -4.44 1.76
CA VAL A 27 4.56 -3.24 2.60
C VAL A 27 5.94 -3.17 3.23
N TYR A 28 6.54 -2.00 3.16
CA TYR A 28 7.87 -1.71 3.67
C TYR A 28 7.83 -0.56 4.67
N LYS A 29 8.65 -0.65 5.70
CA LYS A 29 8.97 0.47 6.57
C LYS A 29 10.05 1.32 5.91
N ALA A 30 9.81 2.61 5.84
CA ALA A 30 10.78 3.57 5.33
C ALA A 30 11.12 4.62 6.40
N GLN A 31 12.31 5.17 6.33
CA GLN A 31 12.75 6.24 7.22
C GLN A 31 13.26 7.44 6.43
N ARG A 32 13.10 8.61 7.02
CA ARG A 32 13.70 9.88 6.59
C ARG A 32 14.35 10.57 7.78
N ILE A 33 15.54 11.09 7.58
CA ILE A 33 16.26 11.85 8.62
C ILE A 33 16.30 13.31 8.19
N VAL A 34 15.80 14.20 9.05
CA VAL A 34 15.82 15.65 8.85
C VAL A 34 16.39 16.32 10.09
N GLN A 35 17.50 17.02 9.96
CA GLN A 35 18.16 17.71 11.09
C GLN A 35 18.37 16.80 12.32
N GLY A 36 18.80 15.55 12.09
CA GLY A 36 19.05 14.58 13.16
C GLY A 36 17.78 13.92 13.74
N LYS A 37 16.58 14.29 13.31
CA LYS A 37 15.32 13.62 13.69
C LYS A 37 14.93 12.58 12.68
N THR A 38 14.55 11.40 13.14
CA THR A 38 14.09 10.29 12.32
C THR A 38 12.57 10.27 12.26
N PHE A 39 12.05 10.20 11.03
CA PHE A 39 10.63 10.02 10.74
C PHE A 39 10.44 8.67 10.04
N TYR A 40 9.28 8.05 10.27
CA TYR A 40 8.92 6.77 9.66
C TYR A 40 7.66 6.91 8.80
N SER A 41 7.60 6.13 7.73
CA SER A 41 6.45 5.98 6.85
C SER A 41 6.32 4.53 6.43
N ALA A 42 5.14 4.08 6.05
CA ALA A 42 4.93 2.82 5.38
C ALA A 42 4.83 3.05 3.87
N ILE A 43 5.48 2.21 3.07
CA ILE A 43 5.39 2.21 1.62
C ILE A 43 4.82 0.88 1.18
N LYS A 44 3.61 0.90 0.63
CA LYS A 44 3.00 -0.26 -0.03
C LYS A 44 3.37 -0.23 -1.50
N VAL A 45 3.79 -1.38 -2.03
CA VAL A 45 4.11 -1.56 -3.44
C VAL A 45 3.17 -2.61 -4.01
N ILE A 46 2.41 -2.22 -5.03
CA ILE A 46 1.51 -3.08 -5.78
C ILE A 46 2.09 -3.22 -7.18
N THR A 47 2.35 -4.45 -7.61
CA THR A 47 2.87 -4.75 -8.96
C THR A 47 1.75 -5.30 -9.81
N ILE A 48 1.54 -4.73 -11.00
CA ILE A 48 0.53 -5.13 -11.97
C ILE A 48 1.22 -5.36 -13.32
N PRO A 49 1.13 -6.58 -13.92
CA PRO A 49 0.55 -7.81 -13.37
C PRO A 49 1.29 -8.33 -12.14
N SER A 50 0.61 -9.08 -11.29
CA SER A 50 1.17 -9.58 -10.01
C SER A 50 2.27 -10.63 -10.20
N SER A 51 2.32 -11.25 -11.38
CA SER A 51 3.31 -12.26 -11.76
C SER A 51 3.47 -12.37 -13.27
N GLN A 52 4.59 -12.94 -13.71
CA GLN A 52 4.80 -13.30 -15.12
C GLN A 52 3.81 -14.38 -15.60
N GLY A 53 3.34 -15.24 -14.70
CA GLY A 53 2.31 -16.23 -15.01
C GLY A 53 0.98 -15.58 -15.39
N GLU A 54 0.57 -14.54 -14.66
CA GLU A 54 -0.64 -13.75 -14.97
C GLU A 54 -0.50 -13.06 -16.33
N LEU A 55 0.61 -12.40 -16.58
CA LEU A 55 0.88 -11.77 -17.88
C LEU A 55 0.82 -12.76 -19.02
N SER A 56 1.44 -13.94 -18.86
CA SER A 56 1.45 -15.00 -19.89
C SER A 56 0.05 -15.56 -20.13
N SER A 57 -0.77 -15.71 -19.09
CA SER A 57 -2.17 -16.16 -19.24
C SER A 57 -2.99 -15.19 -20.05
N VAL A 58 -2.93 -13.89 -19.73
CA VAL A 58 -3.69 -12.87 -20.47
C VAL A 58 -3.20 -12.75 -21.92
N ARG A 59 -1.87 -12.88 -22.17
CA ARG A 59 -1.32 -12.92 -23.53
C ARG A 59 -1.79 -14.13 -24.32
N SER A 60 -1.99 -15.28 -23.69
CA SER A 60 -2.49 -16.48 -24.38
C SER A 60 -3.96 -16.35 -24.80
N GLU A 61 -4.73 -15.57 -24.10
CA GLU A 61 -6.15 -15.31 -24.38
C GLU A 61 -6.35 -14.15 -25.37
N ASN A 62 -5.39 -13.24 -25.46
CA ASN A 62 -5.43 -12.03 -26.29
C ASN A 62 -4.21 -11.97 -27.20
N PRO A 63 -4.35 -12.22 -28.51
CA PRO A 63 -3.22 -12.21 -29.45
C PRO A 63 -2.64 -10.83 -29.73
N ASP A 64 -3.32 -9.75 -29.32
CA ASP A 64 -2.92 -8.36 -29.52
C ASP A 64 -2.32 -7.77 -28.24
N GLU A 65 -1.04 -7.43 -28.27
CA GLU A 65 -0.29 -6.82 -27.16
C GLU A 65 -0.93 -5.50 -26.66
N GLN A 66 -1.57 -4.74 -27.55
CA GLN A 66 -2.23 -3.49 -27.16
C GLN A 66 -3.42 -3.79 -26.25
N SER A 67 -4.23 -4.80 -26.59
CA SER A 67 -5.37 -5.23 -25.76
C SER A 67 -4.91 -5.78 -24.41
N VAL A 68 -3.78 -6.50 -24.37
CA VAL A 68 -3.17 -6.97 -23.11
C VAL A 68 -2.75 -5.77 -22.25
N LYS A 69 -2.10 -4.79 -22.85
CA LYS A 69 -1.67 -3.56 -22.16
C LYS A 69 -2.87 -2.78 -21.61
N GLU A 70 -3.92 -2.61 -22.39
CA GLU A 70 -5.15 -1.91 -21.97
C GLU A 70 -5.85 -2.61 -20.82
N TYR A 71 -5.90 -3.96 -20.84
CA TYR A 71 -6.44 -4.74 -19.73
C TYR A 71 -5.70 -4.44 -18.41
N PHE A 72 -4.37 -4.56 -18.39
CA PHE A 72 -3.60 -4.30 -17.17
C PHE A 72 -3.61 -2.82 -16.78
N HIS A 73 -3.64 -1.90 -17.76
CA HIS A 73 -3.76 -0.48 -17.47
C HIS A 73 -5.09 -0.14 -16.78
N SER A 74 -6.19 -0.80 -17.13
CA SER A 74 -7.47 -0.62 -16.43
C SER A 74 -7.38 -1.02 -14.95
N LEU A 75 -6.63 -2.07 -14.62
CA LEU A 75 -6.40 -2.47 -13.22
C LEU A 75 -5.54 -1.43 -12.46
N VAL A 76 -4.61 -0.79 -13.15
CA VAL A 76 -3.84 0.34 -12.58
C VAL A 76 -4.76 1.52 -12.29
N GLU A 77 -5.66 1.87 -13.20
CA GLU A 77 -6.63 2.94 -13.01
C GLU A 77 -7.57 2.68 -11.84
N ASP A 78 -8.08 1.45 -11.71
CA ASP A 78 -8.91 1.04 -10.56
C ASP A 78 -8.14 1.21 -9.24
N CYS A 79 -6.88 0.79 -9.20
CA CYS A 79 -6.02 0.95 -8.03
C CYS A 79 -5.79 2.43 -7.68
N ILE A 80 -5.55 3.28 -8.69
CA ILE A 80 -5.39 4.73 -8.49
C ILE A 80 -6.68 5.35 -7.94
N GLN A 81 -7.84 4.89 -8.43
CA GLN A 81 -9.13 5.36 -7.93
C GLN A 81 -9.33 5.03 -6.44
N GLU A 82 -8.94 3.81 -6.01
CA GLU A 82 -8.96 3.44 -4.59
C GLU A 82 -8.04 4.35 -3.76
N VAL A 83 -6.81 4.57 -4.22
CA VAL A 83 -5.84 5.44 -3.54
C VAL A 83 -6.37 6.88 -3.43
N SER A 84 -6.98 7.40 -4.49
CA SER A 84 -7.59 8.73 -4.50
C SER A 84 -8.73 8.84 -3.48
N THR A 85 -9.53 7.77 -3.33
CA THR A 85 -10.55 7.68 -2.29
C THR A 85 -9.95 7.70 -0.90
N MET A 86 -8.83 6.99 -0.68
CA MET A 86 -8.11 7.03 0.61
C MET A 86 -7.53 8.42 0.90
N GLU A 87 -7.02 9.15 -0.12
CA GLU A 87 -6.55 10.53 0.05
C GLU A 87 -7.67 11.47 0.50
N TYR A 88 -8.89 11.25 0.05
CA TYR A 88 -10.06 12.02 0.49
C TYR A 88 -10.30 11.89 2.00
N PHE A 89 -9.97 10.75 2.59
CA PHE A 89 -10.09 10.49 4.03
C PHE A 89 -8.90 10.98 4.86
N ARG A 90 -7.91 11.63 4.24
CA ARG A 90 -6.73 12.17 4.94
C ARG A 90 -7.15 13.10 6.10
N GLY A 91 -6.50 12.90 7.24
CA GLY A 91 -6.76 13.67 8.46
C GLY A 91 -7.87 13.11 9.34
N ASN A 92 -8.57 12.04 8.93
CA ASN A 92 -9.45 11.32 9.83
C ASN A 92 -8.63 10.44 10.77
N SER A 93 -8.84 10.56 12.08
CA SER A 93 -8.07 9.84 13.11
C SER A 93 -8.34 8.35 13.18
N HIS A 94 -9.36 7.86 12.48
CA HIS A 94 -9.78 6.44 12.48
C HIS A 94 -9.48 5.72 11.16
N VAL A 95 -8.90 6.41 10.19
CA VAL A 95 -8.53 5.88 8.86
C VAL A 95 -7.06 6.18 8.61
N VAL A 96 -6.32 5.19 8.10
CA VAL A 96 -4.90 5.38 7.75
C VAL A 96 -4.76 6.50 6.71
N SER A 97 -3.84 7.44 6.96
CA SER A 97 -3.61 8.56 6.05
C SER A 97 -2.65 8.18 4.94
N VAL A 98 -3.11 8.28 3.69
CA VAL A 98 -2.23 8.26 2.51
C VAL A 98 -1.56 9.63 2.40
N GLU A 99 -0.23 9.65 2.27
CA GLU A 99 0.57 10.86 2.20
C GLU A 99 0.95 11.24 0.77
N ASP A 100 1.24 10.23 -0.06
CA ASP A 100 1.63 10.39 -1.46
C ASP A 100 1.55 9.06 -2.20
N TYR A 101 1.45 9.07 -3.54
CA TYR A 101 1.59 7.87 -4.35
C TYR A 101 2.30 8.16 -5.67
N LYS A 102 2.91 7.13 -6.26
CA LYS A 102 3.56 7.20 -7.57
C LYS A 102 3.31 5.93 -8.35
N VAL A 103 3.16 6.07 -9.65
CA VAL A 103 3.04 4.96 -10.60
C VAL A 103 4.26 4.96 -11.50
N VAL A 104 4.89 3.81 -11.63
CA VAL A 104 6.07 3.59 -12.48
C VAL A 104 5.72 2.51 -13.49
N GLU A 105 5.67 2.90 -14.78
CA GLU A 105 5.49 1.98 -15.90
C GLU A 105 6.84 1.36 -16.29
N TYR A 106 6.84 0.07 -16.64
CA TYR A 106 8.03 -0.61 -17.13
C TYR A 106 8.34 -0.22 -18.58
N LEU A 107 9.62 -0.08 -18.89
CA LEU A 107 10.07 0.29 -20.23
C LEU A 107 10.19 -0.91 -21.18
N ASP A 108 10.50 -2.09 -20.64
CA ASP A 108 10.89 -3.26 -21.42
C ASP A 108 9.77 -4.31 -21.54
N ASP A 109 8.70 -4.20 -20.78
CA ASP A 109 7.58 -5.14 -20.80
C ASP A 109 6.30 -4.45 -20.29
N ILE A 110 5.13 -5.11 -20.43
CA ILE A 110 3.87 -4.65 -19.86
C ILE A 110 3.94 -4.83 -18.34
N GLY A 111 3.88 -3.73 -17.62
CA GLY A 111 3.84 -3.76 -16.17
C GLY A 111 3.98 -2.38 -15.53
N TRP A 112 3.48 -2.31 -14.29
CA TRP A 112 3.50 -1.11 -13.46
C TRP A 112 3.75 -1.47 -12.01
N ASP A 113 4.52 -0.64 -11.33
CA ASP A 113 4.58 -0.61 -9.87
C ASP A 113 3.84 0.63 -9.36
N ILE A 114 2.90 0.43 -8.46
CA ILE A 114 2.19 1.50 -7.76
C ILE A 114 2.74 1.56 -6.34
N TYR A 115 3.37 2.68 -6.02
CA TYR A 115 3.93 2.97 -4.72
C TYR A 115 2.98 3.89 -3.96
N ILE A 116 2.54 3.47 -2.77
CA ILE A 116 1.64 4.24 -1.91
C ILE A 116 2.37 4.49 -0.59
N ARG A 117 2.66 5.76 -0.29
CA ARG A 117 3.27 6.15 0.98
C ARG A 117 2.18 6.61 1.94
N MET A 118 2.18 6.03 3.12
CA MET A 118 1.19 6.26 4.16
C MET A 118 1.85 6.33 5.55
N GLU A 119 1.10 6.79 6.53
CA GLU A 119 1.58 6.79 7.91
C GLU A 119 1.99 5.39 8.36
N TYR A 120 3.09 5.34 9.13
CA TYR A 120 3.56 4.10 9.73
C TYR A 120 2.84 3.86 11.06
N LEU A 121 2.06 2.79 11.12
CA LEU A 121 1.28 2.41 12.29
C LEU A 121 1.72 1.05 12.82
N THR A 122 1.60 0.86 14.13
CA THR A 122 1.75 -0.45 14.76
C THR A 122 0.57 -1.34 14.37
N GLY A 123 0.84 -2.53 13.85
CA GLY A 123 -0.19 -3.51 13.55
C GLY A 123 -0.96 -3.94 14.80
N PHE A 124 -2.25 -4.25 14.64
CA PHE A 124 -3.10 -4.66 15.76
C PHE A 124 -2.57 -5.91 16.48
N LEU A 125 -2.09 -6.91 15.75
CA LEU A 125 -1.51 -8.12 16.33
C LEU A 125 -0.24 -7.82 17.12
N ASP A 126 0.63 -6.94 16.62
CA ASP A 126 1.85 -6.51 17.32
C ASP A 126 1.50 -5.73 18.59
N TYR A 127 0.47 -4.88 18.53
CA TYR A 127 -0.05 -4.17 19.71
C TYR A 127 -0.57 -5.11 20.79
N CYS A 128 -1.19 -6.25 20.39
CA CYS A 128 -1.72 -7.25 21.31
C CYS A 128 -0.67 -8.25 21.81
N MET A 129 0.54 -8.31 21.20
CA MET A 129 1.58 -9.26 21.60
C MET A 129 1.99 -9.06 23.07
N GLY A 130 1.87 -10.12 23.87
CA GLY A 130 2.20 -10.10 25.29
C GLY A 130 1.27 -9.27 26.18
N LYS A 131 0.11 -8.88 25.67
CA LYS A 131 -0.88 -8.06 26.36
C LYS A 131 -2.27 -8.66 26.23
N GLU A 132 -2.99 -8.74 27.37
CA GLU A 132 -4.42 -8.98 27.35
C GLU A 132 -5.17 -7.65 27.24
N LEU A 133 -6.10 -7.56 26.29
CA LEU A 133 -6.94 -6.38 26.15
C LEU A 133 -7.97 -6.33 27.26
N THR A 134 -8.07 -5.20 27.92
CA THR A 134 -9.14 -4.96 28.90
C THR A 134 -10.48 -4.78 28.17
N GLU A 135 -11.59 -5.04 28.88
CA GLU A 135 -12.94 -4.80 28.35
C GLU A 135 -13.12 -3.36 27.82
N LYS A 136 -12.57 -2.38 28.53
CA LYS A 136 -12.60 -0.97 28.12
C LYS A 136 -11.87 -0.73 26.78
N GLU A 137 -10.73 -1.37 26.58
CA GLU A 137 -9.96 -1.27 25.33
C GLU A 137 -10.70 -1.91 24.16
N VAL A 138 -11.35 -3.07 24.39
CA VAL A 138 -12.16 -3.74 23.36
C VAL A 138 -13.36 -2.89 22.96
N ILE A 139 -14.07 -2.32 23.93
CA ILE A 139 -15.22 -1.43 23.67
C ILE A 139 -14.75 -0.19 22.89
N ARG A 140 -13.64 0.42 23.29
CA ARG A 140 -13.09 1.60 22.60
C ARG A 140 -12.70 1.27 21.15
N LEU A 141 -12.04 0.13 20.91
CA LEU A 141 -11.73 -0.35 19.58
C LEU A 141 -13.00 -0.49 18.72
N GLY A 142 -14.05 -1.11 19.26
CA GLY A 142 -15.34 -1.24 18.59
C GLY A 142 -15.96 0.09 18.21
N ILE A 143 -15.93 1.07 19.11
CA ILE A 143 -16.42 2.43 18.87
C ILE A 143 -15.59 3.12 17.75
N ASP A 144 -14.27 3.00 17.79
CA ASP A 144 -13.39 3.63 16.81
C ASP A 144 -13.56 3.01 15.42
N LEU A 145 -13.74 1.68 15.32
CA LEU A 145 -14.10 1.00 14.07
C LEU A 145 -15.46 1.47 13.53
N CYS A 146 -16.48 1.59 14.39
CA CYS A 146 -17.78 2.13 13.99
C CYS A 146 -17.70 3.56 13.45
N LYS A 147 -16.89 4.42 14.07
CA LYS A 147 -16.65 5.78 13.60
C LYS A 147 -15.96 5.81 12.22
N ALA A 148 -14.98 4.94 11.99
CA ALA A 148 -14.34 4.81 10.69
C ALA A 148 -15.35 4.43 9.60
N LEU A 149 -16.17 3.39 9.86
CA LEU A 149 -17.21 2.92 8.94
C LEU A 149 -18.29 3.99 8.69
N GLU A 150 -18.75 4.69 9.73
CA GLU A 150 -19.72 5.79 9.61
C GLU A 150 -19.16 6.91 8.73
N TYR A 151 -17.89 7.24 8.89
CA TYR A 151 -17.23 8.26 8.09
C TYR A 151 -17.14 7.85 6.60
N CYS A 152 -16.73 6.61 6.32
CA CYS A 152 -16.68 6.07 4.96
C CYS A 152 -18.08 5.98 4.30
N GLN A 153 -19.14 5.75 5.08
CA GLN A 153 -20.50 5.68 4.57
C GLN A 153 -21.07 7.05 4.18
N LYS A 154 -20.61 8.13 4.83
CA LYS A 154 -21.12 9.50 4.61
C LYS A 154 -20.43 10.24 3.47
N HIS A 155 -19.33 9.69 2.98
CA HIS A 155 -18.46 10.29 1.97
C HIS A 155 -18.12 9.29 0.87
#